data_d296ee8981fbb4a4336cfb6ab935879a
#
_entry.id   d296ee8981fbb4a4336cfb6ab935879a
#
_cell.length_a   1.000
_cell.length_b   1.000
_cell.length_c   1.000
_cell.angle_alpha   90.00
_cell.angle_beta   90.00
_cell.angle_gamma   90.00
#
_symmetry.space_group_name_H-M   'P 1'
#
loop_
_entity.id
_entity.type
_entity.pdbx_description
1 polymer ?
#
loop_
_entity_poly.entity_id
_entity_poly.type
_entity_poly.pdbx_seq_one_letter_code
_entity_poly.pdbx_strand_id
1 'polypeptide(L)'
;MKKVVSFAGFDTLFNVQPFYEAVGRIGNRYDIDEKKVRDTYRQKEQALMQQSEFMKYSKLMEVALNETAEELNFTIDPSDFSDVLIAHTVMEPFPDAPTALYNIKEEGYETVLLTNHSKDLIQANVVKLEHNFDQIITAEDVQAYKPNARFFAYVAQQLGDVDEHVHIAVDPTKDIRPAQAAGWQVIQIDRQDDNAKVASLMDAVDQLG
;
A
#
# COMPACT_ATOMS: atom_id res chain seq x y z
N MET A 1 -3.98 -7.59 -27.96
CA MET A 1 -3.03 -6.69 -27.26
C MET A 1 -3.29 -6.84 -25.77
N LYS A 2 -2.23 -7.14 -25.00
CA LYS A 2 -2.35 -7.27 -23.54
C LYS A 2 -2.10 -5.90 -22.92
N LYS A 3 -3.14 -5.32 -22.33
CA LYS A 3 -3.08 -4.04 -21.62
C LYS A 3 -3.23 -4.27 -20.12
N VAL A 4 -2.37 -3.68 -19.33
CA VAL A 4 -2.33 -3.85 -17.87
C VAL A 4 -2.38 -2.50 -17.18
N VAL A 5 -3.27 -2.35 -16.19
CA VAL A 5 -3.19 -1.29 -15.19
C VAL A 5 -2.84 -1.93 -13.85
N SER A 6 -1.72 -1.50 -13.27
CA SER A 6 -1.32 -1.90 -11.94
C SER A 6 -1.49 -0.76 -10.93
N PHE A 7 -1.80 -1.10 -9.68
CA PHE A 7 -2.09 -0.15 -8.62
C PHE A 7 -1.21 -0.40 -7.40
N ALA A 8 -0.76 0.67 -6.76
CA ALA A 8 -0.38 0.58 -5.36
C ALA A 8 -1.63 0.35 -4.50
N GLY A 9 -1.51 -0.39 -3.39
CA GLY A 9 -2.63 -0.66 -2.50
C GLY A 9 -2.96 0.55 -1.63
N PHE A 10 -2.08 0.82 -0.66
CA PHE A 10 -2.32 1.83 0.37
C PHE A 10 -2.05 3.25 -0.13
N ASP A 11 -2.81 4.19 0.39
CA ASP A 11 -2.94 5.58 -0.06
C ASP A 11 -3.46 5.75 -1.50
N THR A 12 -3.47 4.69 -2.31
CA THR A 12 -4.00 4.70 -3.68
C THR A 12 -5.42 4.13 -3.74
N LEU A 13 -5.60 2.86 -3.39
CA LEU A 13 -6.91 2.18 -3.33
C LEU A 13 -7.54 2.24 -1.94
N PHE A 14 -6.72 2.15 -0.87
CA PHE A 14 -7.17 2.11 0.52
C PHE A 14 -6.67 3.32 1.29
N ASN A 15 -7.57 3.90 2.10
CA ASN A 15 -7.20 4.98 3.02
C ASN A 15 -6.47 4.42 4.25
N VAL A 16 -5.19 4.70 4.37
CA VAL A 16 -4.32 4.20 5.45
C VAL A 16 -4.34 5.10 6.69
N GLN A 17 -4.88 6.31 6.62
CA GLN A 17 -4.86 7.25 7.74
C GLN A 17 -5.53 6.70 9.01
N PRO A 18 -6.74 6.07 8.93
CA PRO A 18 -7.37 5.49 10.12
C PRO A 18 -6.54 4.41 10.81
N PHE A 19 -5.73 3.65 10.04
CA PHE A 19 -4.80 2.68 10.60
C PHE A 19 -3.71 3.36 11.44
N TYR A 20 -3.03 4.37 10.91
CA TYR A 20 -1.99 5.07 11.66
C TYR A 20 -2.55 5.87 12.84
N GLU A 21 -3.76 6.39 12.74
CA GLU A 21 -4.46 7.00 13.88
C GLU A 21 -4.76 5.97 14.98
N ALA A 22 -5.16 4.76 14.60
CA ALA A 22 -5.38 3.68 15.58
C ALA A 22 -4.08 3.29 16.30
N VAL A 23 -2.97 3.20 15.56
CA VAL A 23 -1.64 3.01 16.17
C VAL A 23 -1.31 4.14 17.15
N GLY A 24 -1.56 5.39 16.76
CA GLY A 24 -1.34 6.56 17.64
C GLY A 24 -2.13 6.45 18.93
N ARG A 25 -3.41 6.06 18.87
CA ARG A 25 -4.29 5.93 20.05
C ARG A 25 -3.80 4.93 21.11
N ILE A 26 -2.88 4.04 20.79
CA ILE A 26 -2.20 3.20 21.78
C ILE A 26 -1.52 4.06 22.85
N GLY A 27 -0.98 5.19 22.47
CA GLY A 27 -0.34 6.15 23.37
C GLY A 27 -1.20 6.57 24.57
N ASN A 28 -2.52 6.66 24.37
CA ASN A 28 -3.47 7.04 25.43
C ASN A 28 -3.46 6.07 26.64
N ARG A 29 -3.10 4.81 26.44
CA ARG A 29 -2.98 3.82 27.52
C ARG A 29 -1.76 4.07 28.40
N TYR A 30 -0.78 4.81 27.87
CA TYR A 30 0.54 5.00 28.45
C TYR A 30 0.85 6.47 28.74
N ASP A 31 -0.15 7.35 28.64
CA ASP A 31 -0.01 8.80 28.81
C ASP A 31 1.03 9.43 27.87
N ILE A 32 1.05 8.94 26.61
CA ILE A 32 1.95 9.40 25.55
C ILE A 32 1.12 10.01 24.42
N ASP A 33 1.60 11.13 23.86
CA ASP A 33 0.97 11.82 22.73
C ASP A 33 0.77 10.90 21.53
N GLU A 34 -0.46 10.84 21.01
CA GLU A 34 -0.85 9.98 19.88
C GLU A 34 -0.01 10.23 18.63
N LYS A 35 0.27 11.51 18.34
CA LYS A 35 1.08 11.88 17.19
C LYS A 35 2.50 11.34 17.32
N LYS A 36 3.05 11.40 18.51
CA LYS A 36 4.40 10.89 18.79
C LYS A 36 4.48 9.38 18.59
N VAL A 37 3.50 8.62 19.09
CA VAL A 37 3.45 7.15 18.88
C VAL A 37 3.31 6.83 17.40
N ARG A 38 2.36 7.47 16.72
CA ARG A 38 2.10 7.27 15.29
C ARG A 38 3.35 7.55 14.43
N ASP A 39 3.98 8.71 14.64
CA ASP A 39 5.09 9.15 13.82
C ASP A 39 6.34 8.29 14.07
N THR A 40 6.60 7.88 15.32
CA THR A 40 7.68 6.93 15.65
C THR A 40 7.42 5.57 15.02
N TYR A 41 6.20 5.04 15.12
CA TYR A 41 5.84 3.76 14.49
C TYR A 41 6.08 3.79 12.97
N ARG A 42 5.62 4.84 12.28
CA ARG A 42 5.84 5.00 10.82
C ARG A 42 7.32 5.03 10.46
N GLN A 43 8.13 5.68 11.27
CA GLN A 43 9.57 5.72 11.08
C GLN A 43 10.19 4.32 11.23
N LYS A 44 9.82 3.57 12.26
CA LYS A 44 10.29 2.18 12.49
C LYS A 44 9.85 1.26 11.35
N GLU A 45 8.58 1.31 10.98
CA GLU A 45 8.03 0.54 9.88
C GLU A 45 8.81 0.78 8.56
N GLN A 46 9.07 2.04 8.21
CA GLN A 46 9.86 2.38 7.02
C GLN A 46 11.28 1.86 7.09
N ALA A 47 11.95 2.00 8.24
CA ALA A 47 13.32 1.53 8.43
C ALA A 47 13.41 -0.01 8.28
N LEU A 48 12.44 -0.73 8.85
CA LEU A 48 12.36 -2.19 8.75
C LEU A 48 12.13 -2.67 7.31
N MET A 49 11.30 -1.96 6.52
CA MET A 49 11.10 -2.28 5.10
C MET A 49 12.37 -2.09 4.24
N GLN A 50 13.33 -1.30 4.70
CA GLN A 50 14.59 -1.03 3.98
C GLN A 50 15.72 -1.97 4.37
N GLN A 51 15.51 -2.88 5.31
CA GLN A 51 16.53 -3.86 5.71
C GLN A 51 16.84 -4.84 4.58
N SER A 52 18.04 -5.41 4.63
CA SER A 52 18.52 -6.36 3.61
C SER A 52 17.80 -7.71 3.67
N GLU A 53 17.36 -8.14 4.85
CA GLU A 53 16.60 -9.37 5.05
C GLU A 53 15.11 -9.07 5.00
N PHE A 54 14.38 -9.86 4.21
CA PHE A 54 12.95 -9.74 4.13
C PHE A 54 12.29 -10.30 5.40
N MET A 55 11.39 -9.51 5.97
CA MET A 55 10.51 -9.90 7.07
C MET A 55 9.07 -9.82 6.60
N LYS A 56 8.23 -10.82 6.91
CA LYS A 56 6.81 -10.76 6.56
C LYS A 56 6.14 -9.55 7.21
N TYR A 57 5.26 -8.86 6.49
CA TYR A 57 4.71 -7.58 6.96
C TYR A 57 3.97 -7.66 8.29
N SER A 58 3.23 -8.75 8.56
CA SER A 58 2.59 -8.97 9.86
C SER A 58 3.60 -9.01 11.03
N LYS A 59 4.78 -9.64 10.80
CA LYS A 59 5.86 -9.65 11.78
C LYS A 59 6.56 -8.28 11.87
N LEU A 60 6.70 -7.60 10.75
CA LEU A 60 7.28 -6.25 10.70
C LEU A 60 6.45 -5.27 11.53
N MET A 61 5.12 -5.32 11.44
CA MET A 61 4.23 -4.49 12.27
C MET A 61 4.44 -4.72 13.77
N GLU A 62 4.59 -5.98 14.18
CA GLU A 62 4.87 -6.35 15.58
C GLU A 62 6.22 -5.77 16.03
N VAL A 63 7.27 -5.94 15.21
CA VAL A 63 8.61 -5.42 15.51
C VAL A 63 8.58 -3.89 15.56
N ALA A 64 7.94 -3.23 14.60
CA ALA A 64 7.81 -1.77 14.57
C ALA A 64 7.12 -1.23 15.83
N LEU A 65 6.07 -1.92 16.30
CA LEU A 65 5.38 -1.53 17.53
C LEU A 65 6.27 -1.73 18.78
N ASN A 66 7.01 -2.84 18.85
CA ASN A 66 7.96 -3.08 19.94
C ASN A 66 9.08 -2.03 19.98
N GLU A 67 9.70 -1.74 18.84
CA GLU A 67 10.73 -0.70 18.73
C GLU A 67 10.20 0.71 19.05
N THR A 68 8.92 0.97 18.73
CA THR A 68 8.23 2.21 19.12
C THR A 68 8.09 2.31 20.63
N ALA A 69 7.67 1.22 21.27
CA ALA A 69 7.51 1.16 22.72
C ALA A 69 8.85 1.32 23.45
N GLU A 70 9.90 0.68 22.96
CA GLU A 70 11.25 0.82 23.50
C GLU A 70 11.75 2.26 23.40
N GLU A 71 11.59 2.91 22.23
CA GLU A 71 12.02 4.31 22.05
C GLU A 71 11.24 5.29 22.93
N LEU A 72 9.94 5.03 23.12
CA LEU A 72 9.06 5.91 23.90
C LEU A 72 8.95 5.50 25.39
N ASN A 73 9.69 4.46 25.81
CA ASN A 73 9.77 3.96 27.18
C ASN A 73 8.44 3.50 27.78
N PHE A 74 7.66 2.72 27.04
CA PHE A 74 6.50 2.01 27.57
C PHE A 74 6.55 0.51 27.30
N THR A 75 5.73 -0.27 28.01
CA THR A 75 5.67 -1.73 27.83
C THR A 75 4.36 -2.09 27.14
N ILE A 76 4.44 -2.75 25.99
CA ILE A 76 3.28 -3.17 25.20
C ILE A 76 2.46 -4.20 25.96
N ASP A 77 1.15 -4.00 26.00
CA ASP A 77 0.19 -5.06 26.33
C ASP A 77 -0.09 -5.91 25.06
N PRO A 78 -0.30 -7.24 25.21
CA PRO A 78 -0.66 -8.09 24.06
C PRO A 78 -1.87 -7.60 23.25
N SER A 79 -2.80 -6.88 23.87
CA SER A 79 -3.95 -6.27 23.18
C SER A 79 -3.56 -5.15 22.22
N ASP A 80 -2.45 -4.45 22.46
CA ASP A 80 -2.00 -3.36 21.59
C ASP A 80 -1.70 -3.86 20.16
N PHE A 81 -1.02 -4.99 20.05
CA PHE A 81 -0.75 -5.57 18.74
C PHE A 81 -2.02 -6.11 18.08
N SER A 82 -2.94 -6.68 18.85
CA SER A 82 -4.25 -7.09 18.34
C SER A 82 -5.02 -5.90 17.77
N ASP A 83 -4.99 -4.74 18.43
CA ASP A 83 -5.63 -3.52 17.95
C ASP A 83 -4.99 -3.02 16.64
N VAL A 84 -3.67 -3.11 16.49
CA VAL A 84 -2.96 -2.78 15.25
C VAL A 84 -3.38 -3.69 14.11
N LEU A 85 -3.45 -5.00 14.34
CA LEU A 85 -3.91 -5.97 13.34
C LEU A 85 -5.36 -5.72 12.92
N ILE A 86 -6.25 -5.49 13.89
CA ILE A 86 -7.66 -5.16 13.62
C ILE A 86 -7.74 -3.88 12.79
N ALA A 87 -7.06 -2.82 13.22
CA ALA A 87 -7.06 -1.54 12.50
C ALA A 87 -6.59 -1.70 11.04
N HIS A 88 -5.61 -2.58 10.79
CA HIS A 88 -5.15 -2.88 9.44
C HIS A 88 -6.23 -3.59 8.62
N THR A 89 -6.93 -4.59 9.20
CA THR A 89 -7.93 -5.38 8.46
C THR A 89 -9.23 -4.61 8.19
N VAL A 90 -9.53 -3.59 8.99
CA VAL A 90 -10.74 -2.77 8.81
C VAL A 90 -10.55 -1.52 7.94
N MET A 91 -9.35 -1.31 7.37
CA MET A 91 -9.15 -0.21 6.43
C MET A 91 -10.16 -0.26 5.28
N GLU A 92 -10.70 0.91 4.95
CA GLU A 92 -11.69 1.05 3.88
C GLU A 92 -11.03 1.52 2.57
N PRO A 93 -11.56 1.11 1.41
CA PRO A 93 -11.15 1.69 0.14
C PRO A 93 -11.55 3.16 0.07
N PHE A 94 -10.86 3.92 -0.76
CA PHE A 94 -11.36 5.23 -1.16
C PHE A 94 -12.67 5.08 -1.93
N PRO A 95 -13.64 6.01 -1.78
CA PRO A 95 -14.98 5.88 -2.37
C PRO A 95 -14.98 5.75 -3.91
N ASP A 96 -13.96 6.28 -4.57
CA ASP A 96 -13.80 6.23 -6.03
C ASP A 96 -13.19 4.90 -6.53
N ALA A 97 -12.58 4.11 -5.65
CA ALA A 97 -11.80 2.94 -6.06
C ALA A 97 -12.66 1.82 -6.72
N PRO A 98 -13.82 1.41 -6.18
CA PRO A 98 -14.62 0.36 -6.83
C PRO A 98 -15.07 0.77 -8.23
N THR A 99 -15.56 2.00 -8.40
CA THR A 99 -16.03 2.49 -9.70
C THR A 99 -14.89 2.61 -10.71
N ALA A 100 -13.73 3.13 -10.29
CA ALA A 100 -12.56 3.26 -11.16
C ALA A 100 -12.07 1.88 -11.64
N LEU A 101 -11.97 0.91 -10.74
CA LEU A 101 -11.57 -0.47 -11.08
C LEU A 101 -12.55 -1.12 -12.07
N TYR A 102 -13.85 -0.91 -11.87
CA TYR A 102 -14.88 -1.39 -12.79
C TYR A 102 -14.69 -0.77 -14.20
N ASN A 103 -14.54 0.54 -14.29
CA ASN A 103 -14.37 1.24 -15.59
C ASN A 103 -13.12 0.76 -16.33
N ILE A 104 -11.99 0.60 -15.63
CA ILE A 104 -10.73 0.10 -16.21
C ILE A 104 -10.91 -1.30 -16.79
N LYS A 105 -11.66 -2.15 -16.11
CA LYS A 105 -11.97 -3.50 -16.59
C LYS A 105 -12.86 -3.50 -17.83
N GLU A 106 -13.87 -2.61 -17.87
CA GLU A 106 -14.74 -2.42 -19.05
C GLU A 106 -13.96 -1.92 -20.28
N GLU A 107 -12.87 -1.16 -20.09
CA GLU A 107 -11.96 -0.74 -21.15
C GLU A 107 -10.99 -1.84 -21.61
N GLY A 108 -11.10 -3.03 -21.03
CA GLY A 108 -10.35 -4.22 -21.44
C GLY A 108 -8.94 -4.34 -20.87
N TYR A 109 -8.63 -3.62 -19.80
CA TYR A 109 -7.37 -3.79 -19.08
C TYR A 109 -7.42 -4.97 -18.11
N GLU A 110 -6.31 -5.70 -18.02
CA GLU A 110 -6.03 -6.55 -16.86
C GLU A 110 -5.64 -5.65 -15.67
N THR A 111 -6.16 -5.97 -14.48
CA THR A 111 -5.90 -5.20 -13.26
C THR A 111 -4.98 -5.95 -12.31
N VAL A 112 -3.95 -5.29 -11.81
CA VAL A 112 -2.93 -5.89 -10.94
C VAL A 112 -2.71 -5.06 -9.68
N LEU A 113 -2.82 -5.68 -8.51
CA LEU A 113 -2.50 -5.04 -7.24
C LEU A 113 -1.04 -5.30 -6.85
N LEU A 114 -0.28 -4.23 -6.63
CA LEU A 114 1.11 -4.28 -6.19
C LEU A 114 1.25 -3.72 -4.77
N THR A 115 1.51 -4.58 -3.78
CA THR A 115 1.46 -4.14 -2.38
C THR A 115 2.66 -4.61 -1.55
N ASN A 116 3.06 -3.75 -0.61
CA ASN A 116 4.07 -4.07 0.40
C ASN A 116 3.53 -4.96 1.55
N HIS A 117 2.23 -5.22 1.58
CA HIS A 117 1.62 -6.01 2.65
C HIS A 117 1.69 -7.52 2.38
N SER A 118 1.46 -8.31 3.40
CA SER A 118 1.41 -9.77 3.28
C SER A 118 0.06 -10.25 2.74
N LYS A 119 0.04 -11.44 2.14
CA LYS A 119 -1.15 -12.00 1.49
C LYS A 119 -2.36 -12.13 2.41
N ASP A 120 -2.13 -12.60 3.62
CA ASP A 120 -3.18 -12.79 4.62
C ASP A 120 -3.87 -11.48 5.03
N LEU A 121 -3.09 -10.41 5.17
CA LEU A 121 -3.62 -9.12 5.58
C LEU A 121 -4.34 -8.39 4.45
N ILE A 122 -3.79 -8.42 3.23
CA ILE A 122 -4.39 -7.68 2.10
C ILE A 122 -5.74 -8.27 1.66
N GLN A 123 -5.95 -9.58 1.83
CA GLN A 123 -7.21 -10.22 1.46
C GLN A 123 -8.43 -9.61 2.19
N ALA A 124 -8.28 -9.27 3.47
CA ALA A 124 -9.35 -8.63 4.25
C ALA A 124 -9.75 -7.26 3.70
N ASN A 125 -8.82 -6.55 3.05
CA ASN A 125 -9.08 -5.24 2.45
C ASN A 125 -9.61 -5.38 1.02
N VAL A 126 -9.05 -6.29 0.21
CA VAL A 126 -9.40 -6.46 -1.21
C VAL A 126 -10.88 -6.82 -1.40
N VAL A 127 -11.46 -7.64 -0.53
CA VAL A 127 -12.90 -8.00 -0.62
C VAL A 127 -13.83 -6.79 -0.60
N LYS A 128 -13.41 -5.69 0.02
CA LYS A 128 -14.20 -4.47 0.12
C LYS A 128 -14.21 -3.62 -1.16
N LEU A 129 -13.31 -3.92 -2.10
CA LEU A 129 -13.29 -3.28 -3.42
C LEU A 129 -14.36 -3.83 -4.37
N GLU A 130 -15.00 -4.97 -4.00
CA GLU A 130 -15.96 -5.66 -4.87
C GLU A 130 -15.40 -5.93 -6.27
N HIS A 131 -14.07 -6.10 -6.35
CA HIS A 131 -13.31 -6.25 -7.57
C HIS A 131 -12.39 -7.47 -7.53
N ASN A 132 -12.35 -8.22 -8.63
CA ASN A 132 -11.44 -9.34 -8.80
C ASN A 132 -10.23 -8.90 -9.63
N PHE A 133 -9.10 -8.71 -8.98
CA PHE A 133 -7.82 -8.48 -9.67
C PHE A 133 -7.40 -9.72 -10.46
N ASP A 134 -6.84 -9.51 -11.64
CA ASP A 134 -6.27 -10.61 -12.44
C ASP A 134 -5.01 -11.15 -11.74
N GLN A 135 -4.26 -10.28 -11.04
CA GLN A 135 -3.15 -10.68 -10.17
C GLN A 135 -3.05 -9.78 -8.94
N ILE A 136 -2.57 -10.36 -7.83
CA ILE A 136 -2.16 -9.64 -6.64
C ILE A 136 -0.73 -10.06 -6.35
N ILE A 137 0.22 -9.12 -6.42
CA ILE A 137 1.63 -9.34 -6.14
C ILE A 137 2.02 -8.59 -4.88
N THR A 138 2.51 -9.33 -3.91
CA THR A 138 2.85 -8.83 -2.58
C THR A 138 4.36 -8.82 -2.36
N ALA A 139 4.83 -8.04 -1.38
CA ALA A 139 6.22 -8.11 -0.94
C ALA A 139 6.63 -9.54 -0.49
N GLU A 140 5.67 -10.32 -0.01
CA GLU A 140 5.87 -11.72 0.39
C GLU A 140 6.18 -12.62 -0.81
N ASP A 141 5.55 -12.40 -1.98
CA ASP A 141 5.86 -13.13 -3.21
C ASP A 141 7.26 -12.84 -3.72
N VAL A 142 7.66 -11.59 -3.60
CA VAL A 142 8.94 -11.09 -4.12
C VAL A 142 10.10 -11.28 -3.15
N GLN A 143 9.81 -11.44 -1.85
CA GLN A 143 10.77 -11.39 -0.76
C GLN A 143 11.57 -10.07 -0.77
N ALA A 144 10.88 -8.96 -1.09
CA ALA A 144 11.41 -7.60 -1.07
C ALA A 144 10.25 -6.59 -1.05
N TYR A 145 10.46 -5.48 -0.37
CA TYR A 145 9.55 -4.35 -0.33
C TYR A 145 9.82 -3.36 -1.47
N LYS A 146 8.77 -2.70 -2.00
CA LYS A 146 8.95 -1.48 -2.79
C LYS A 146 9.63 -0.42 -1.91
N PRO A 147 10.60 0.35 -2.42
CA PRO A 147 10.96 0.58 -3.82
C PRO A 147 12.09 -0.32 -4.37
N ASN A 148 12.39 -1.47 -3.76
CA ASN A 148 13.45 -2.33 -4.27
C ASN A 148 13.21 -2.71 -5.74
N ALA A 149 14.21 -2.52 -6.61
CA ALA A 149 14.10 -2.82 -8.03
C ALA A 149 13.75 -4.29 -8.32
N ARG A 150 14.10 -5.22 -7.40
CA ARG A 150 13.70 -6.62 -7.48
C ARG A 150 12.18 -6.80 -7.52
N PHE A 151 11.42 -5.92 -6.82
CA PHE A 151 9.96 -5.97 -6.84
C PHE A 151 9.42 -5.74 -8.26
N PHE A 152 9.87 -4.69 -8.91
CA PHE A 152 9.42 -4.31 -10.25
C PHE A 152 9.89 -5.30 -11.33
N ALA A 153 11.12 -5.81 -11.21
CA ALA A 153 11.61 -6.87 -12.07
C ALA A 153 10.79 -8.16 -11.96
N TYR A 154 10.41 -8.55 -10.74
CA TYR A 154 9.55 -9.70 -10.52
C TYR A 154 8.17 -9.49 -11.16
N VAL A 155 7.56 -8.33 -10.98
CA VAL A 155 6.27 -7.99 -11.60
C VAL A 155 6.36 -8.10 -13.13
N ALA A 156 7.39 -7.51 -13.75
CA ALA A 156 7.60 -7.60 -15.20
C ALA A 156 7.72 -9.07 -15.66
N GLN A 157 8.42 -9.91 -14.89
CA GLN A 157 8.54 -11.33 -15.20
C GLN A 157 7.19 -12.06 -15.09
N GLN A 158 6.38 -11.77 -14.08
CA GLN A 158 5.06 -12.40 -13.89
C GLN A 158 4.05 -11.98 -14.97
N LEU A 159 4.11 -10.73 -15.39
CA LEU A 159 3.21 -10.22 -16.43
C LEU A 159 3.59 -10.70 -17.83
N GLY A 160 4.88 -11.01 -18.07
CA GLY A 160 5.39 -11.37 -19.38
C GLY A 160 5.30 -10.23 -20.38
N ASP A 161 5.06 -10.55 -21.66
CA ASP A 161 4.93 -9.54 -22.69
C ASP A 161 3.61 -8.77 -22.53
N VAL A 162 3.71 -7.47 -22.33
CA VAL A 162 2.60 -6.53 -22.17
C VAL A 162 2.75 -5.42 -23.19
N ASP A 163 1.70 -5.17 -23.98
CA ASP A 163 1.71 -4.12 -25.02
C ASP A 163 1.61 -2.73 -24.40
N GLU A 164 0.86 -2.61 -23.29
CA GLU A 164 0.67 -1.35 -22.56
C GLU A 164 0.63 -1.65 -21.06
N HIS A 165 1.49 -1.00 -20.27
CA HIS A 165 1.49 -1.11 -18.81
C HIS A 165 1.49 0.27 -18.16
N VAL A 166 0.40 0.60 -17.47
CA VAL A 166 0.26 1.84 -16.70
C VAL A 166 0.23 1.50 -15.22
N HIS A 167 1.08 2.14 -14.41
CA HIS A 167 1.06 2.03 -12.96
C HIS A 167 0.46 3.27 -12.33
N ILE A 168 -0.58 3.10 -11.51
CA ILE A 168 -1.29 4.18 -10.81
C ILE A 168 -0.96 4.13 -9.33
N ALA A 169 -0.42 5.23 -8.78
CA ALA A 169 -0.03 5.31 -7.39
C ALA A 169 0.05 6.75 -6.87
N VAL A 170 0.06 6.90 -5.54
CA VAL A 170 0.27 8.18 -4.85
C VAL A 170 1.75 8.41 -4.54
N ASP A 171 2.49 7.39 -4.07
CA ASP A 171 3.85 7.56 -3.54
C ASP A 171 4.90 7.70 -4.65
N PRO A 172 5.55 8.90 -4.77
CA PRO A 172 6.55 9.13 -5.81
C PRO A 172 7.83 8.31 -5.62
N THR A 173 8.13 7.91 -4.38
CA THR A 173 9.39 7.25 -4.05
C THR A 173 9.27 5.73 -4.08
N LYS A 174 8.18 5.20 -3.54
CA LYS A 174 7.98 3.75 -3.45
C LYS A 174 7.44 3.15 -4.76
N ASP A 175 6.71 3.94 -5.54
CA ASP A 175 5.95 3.45 -6.69
C ASP A 175 6.33 4.14 -8.01
N ILE A 176 6.15 5.48 -8.11
CA ILE A 176 6.22 6.19 -9.40
C ILE A 176 7.63 6.12 -10.01
N ARG A 177 8.66 6.57 -9.29
CA ARG A 177 10.03 6.58 -9.81
C ARG A 177 10.56 5.18 -10.13
N PRO A 178 10.36 4.16 -9.27
CA PRO A 178 10.78 2.80 -9.59
C PRO A 178 10.03 2.19 -10.78
N ALA A 179 8.73 2.44 -10.94
CA ALA A 179 7.94 1.99 -12.09
C ALA A 179 8.44 2.64 -13.39
N GLN A 180 8.72 3.96 -13.38
CA GLN A 180 9.34 4.65 -14.51
C GLN A 180 10.73 4.07 -14.85
N ALA A 181 11.54 3.76 -13.83
CA ALA A 181 12.84 3.13 -14.05
C ALA A 181 12.72 1.72 -14.64
N ALA A 182 11.61 1.02 -14.39
CA ALA A 182 11.27 -0.26 -15.02
C ALA A 182 10.69 -0.12 -16.45
N GLY A 183 10.54 1.10 -16.96
CA GLY A 183 10.03 1.39 -18.30
C GLY A 183 8.50 1.44 -18.40
N TRP A 184 7.78 1.48 -17.28
CA TRP A 184 6.32 1.53 -17.28
C TRP A 184 5.82 2.96 -17.43
N GLN A 185 4.63 3.13 -18.01
CA GLN A 185 3.90 4.38 -17.92
C GLN A 185 3.38 4.54 -16.48
N VAL A 186 3.26 5.78 -16.01
CA VAL A 186 2.79 6.05 -14.64
C VAL A 186 1.77 7.17 -14.63
N ILE A 187 0.79 7.04 -13.74
CA ILE A 187 -0.14 8.12 -13.39
C ILE A 187 -0.02 8.32 -11.88
N GLN A 188 0.47 9.49 -11.48
CA GLN A 188 0.56 9.84 -10.06
C GLN A 188 -0.71 10.56 -9.63
N ILE A 189 -1.35 10.05 -8.58
CA ILE A 189 -2.50 10.70 -7.92
C ILE A 189 -1.99 11.56 -6.76
N ASP A 190 -2.51 12.76 -6.62
CA ASP A 190 -2.34 13.57 -5.43
C ASP A 190 -3.69 13.74 -4.72
N ARG A 191 -3.95 12.87 -3.75
CA ARG A 191 -5.19 12.87 -2.96
C ARG A 191 -5.23 13.97 -1.88
N GLN A 192 -4.18 14.77 -1.75
CA GLN A 192 -4.08 15.85 -0.75
C GLN A 192 -4.37 17.23 -1.36
N ASP A 193 -4.32 17.34 -2.69
CA ASP A 193 -4.64 18.57 -3.42
C ASP A 193 -5.83 18.34 -4.36
N ASP A 194 -7.01 18.80 -3.95
CA ASP A 194 -8.25 18.71 -4.76
C ASP A 194 -8.16 19.46 -6.10
N ASN A 195 -7.17 20.33 -6.27
CA ASN A 195 -6.90 21.03 -7.52
C ASN A 195 -5.79 20.36 -8.35
N ALA A 196 -5.24 19.24 -7.90
CA ALA A 196 -4.28 18.49 -8.69
C ALA A 196 -4.90 18.03 -10.00
N LYS A 197 -4.09 17.91 -11.05
CA LYS A 197 -4.54 17.41 -12.36
C LYS A 197 -5.14 16.00 -12.25
N VAL A 198 -4.65 15.20 -11.30
CA VAL A 198 -5.12 13.86 -10.99
C VAL A 198 -5.29 13.78 -9.47
N ALA A 199 -6.44 14.17 -8.96
CA ALA A 199 -6.77 14.15 -7.54
C ALA A 199 -7.40 12.82 -7.10
N SER A 200 -7.94 12.05 -8.05
CA SER A 200 -8.70 10.83 -7.80
C SER A 200 -8.33 9.70 -8.76
N LEU A 201 -8.80 8.49 -8.45
CA LEU A 201 -8.72 7.36 -9.40
C LEU A 201 -9.58 7.59 -10.65
N MET A 202 -10.69 8.30 -10.52
CA MET A 202 -11.52 8.63 -11.69
C MET A 202 -10.77 9.53 -12.67
N ASP A 203 -10.05 10.56 -12.17
CA ASP A 203 -9.18 11.40 -13.02
C ASP A 203 -8.06 10.58 -13.68
N ALA A 204 -7.58 9.53 -12.99
CA ALA A 204 -6.58 8.63 -13.56
C ALA A 204 -7.17 7.75 -14.66
N VAL A 205 -8.41 7.27 -14.52
CA VAL A 205 -9.14 6.54 -15.59
C VAL A 205 -9.28 7.40 -16.83
N ASP A 206 -9.65 8.66 -16.69
CA ASP A 206 -9.80 9.60 -17.81
C ASP A 206 -8.49 9.86 -18.60
N GLN A 207 -7.33 9.42 -18.05
CA GLN A 207 -6.03 9.51 -18.70
C GLN A 207 -5.59 8.20 -19.38
N LEU A 208 -6.33 7.12 -19.18
CA LEU A 208 -6.15 5.87 -19.91
C LEU A 208 -6.83 6.05 -21.28
N GLY A 209 -6.09 6.18 -22.32
CA GLY A 209 -6.66 6.49 -23.62
C GLY A 209 -6.25 5.51 -24.70
#